data_2788cbd7efb6be32ffcc4b01c60ab649
#
_entry.id   2788cbd7efb6be32ffcc4b01c60ab649
#
_cell.length_a   1.000
_cell.length_b   1.000
_cell.length_c   1.000
_cell.angle_alpha   90.00
_cell.angle_beta   90.00
_cell.angle_gamma   90.00
#
_symmetry.space_group_name_H-M   'P 1'
#
loop_
_entity.id
_entity.type
_entity.pdbx_description
1 polymer ?
#
loop_
_entity_poly.entity_id
_entity_poly.type
_entity_poly.pdbx_seq_one_letter_code
_entity_poly.pdbx_strand_id
1 'polypeptide(L)'
;MANVGLQFQASAGDADPQSRPLLLLGQLHHLHRVPWSHVRGKLQPRVTEELWQAALSTLNPNPTDSCPLYLNCATVAALPSRVSRHNSPSAAHFITRLVRTCLPPGTHRCILMVCERSDAFASACALARAFPLFTHRSGAARRPEKKTVVVEFFLVGQDNGPVEVSTLQCLTSATEGVRLAARIVDTPCNEMNTDAFLEEIKKVGQDLGIAPTVIRDEELKTRGFGGIYGVGKAAVHPPALAVLSHTPDGATQTIAWVGKGIVYDTGGLSMKGKTTMPGMKRDCGGAAAVLGAFRAAVRQGFKDNLHAVFCLAENSVGPKATRPDDIHLLYSGKTVEINNTDAEGRLVLADGVSYACKDLGADIILDIATLTGAQGIATGKYHAAVLTNSAEWEAACVKAGRQCGDLVHPLVFCPELHFCEFTSAVADMKNSVADRDNSPSSCAGLFIASHLGFDWPGVWVHLDIAAPVHAVRPQGVTGRPRKQQRGDQGPQAQDPGRPQPPPTLGLPWAPPSALFAARPHPRPLRAHEALGVPLRCPPTPGPPPQAPLADAGEVVPEDGGGVGRPPWPQRKVLRGG
;
A
#
# COMPACT_ATOMS: atom_id res chain seq x y z
N MET A 1 2.00 -23.61 -1.57
CA MET A 1 0.92 -23.07 -2.45
C MET A 1 1.43 -22.13 -3.55
N ALA A 2 2.74 -21.91 -3.64
CA ALA A 2 3.31 -21.25 -4.81
C ALA A 2 3.14 -22.15 -6.04
N ASN A 3 2.99 -21.55 -7.24
CA ASN A 3 2.71 -22.21 -8.52
C ASN A 3 1.25 -22.71 -8.71
N VAL A 4 0.28 -22.08 -8.07
CA VAL A 4 -1.14 -22.33 -8.37
C VAL A 4 -1.58 -21.43 -9.53
N GLY A 5 -2.00 -22.02 -10.65
CA GLY A 5 -2.74 -21.32 -11.70
C GLY A 5 -4.14 -20.99 -11.21
N LEU A 6 -4.57 -19.72 -11.31
CA LEU A 6 -5.92 -19.29 -11.02
C LEU A 6 -6.60 -18.95 -12.35
N GLN A 7 -7.78 -19.52 -12.58
CA GLN A 7 -8.53 -19.36 -13.84
C GLN A 7 -9.97 -19.02 -13.53
N PHE A 8 -10.49 -17.95 -14.14
CA PHE A 8 -11.89 -17.56 -14.06
C PHE A 8 -12.60 -18.08 -15.32
N GLN A 9 -13.67 -18.85 -15.11
CA GLN A 9 -14.42 -19.48 -16.20
C GLN A 9 -15.91 -19.26 -16.02
N ALA A 10 -16.65 -19.17 -17.11
CA ALA A 10 -18.10 -19.04 -17.08
C ALA A 10 -18.76 -20.29 -16.47
N SER A 11 -18.17 -21.45 -16.66
CA SER A 11 -18.54 -22.70 -16.00
C SER A 11 -17.27 -23.53 -15.74
N ALA A 12 -17.18 -24.08 -14.54
CA ALA A 12 -16.13 -25.04 -14.21
C ALA A 12 -16.41 -26.44 -14.75
N GLY A 13 -17.59 -26.69 -15.32
CA GLY A 13 -18.05 -28.01 -15.77
C GLY A 13 -18.33 -28.97 -14.62
N ASP A 14 -18.87 -30.11 -14.96
CA ASP A 14 -19.19 -31.18 -14.02
C ASP A 14 -17.99 -32.04 -13.69
N ALA A 15 -17.85 -32.48 -12.46
CA ALA A 15 -16.82 -33.41 -12.01
C ALA A 15 -17.12 -33.98 -10.63
N ASP A 16 -16.76 -35.24 -10.42
CA ASP A 16 -16.78 -35.86 -9.08
C ASP A 16 -15.84 -35.06 -8.13
N PRO A 17 -16.32 -34.64 -6.95
CA PRO A 17 -15.48 -33.95 -5.95
C PRO A 17 -14.21 -34.70 -5.56
N GLN A 18 -14.19 -36.02 -5.68
CA GLN A 18 -13.01 -36.82 -5.39
C GLN A 18 -11.90 -36.59 -6.42
N SER A 19 -12.25 -36.37 -7.69
CA SER A 19 -11.29 -36.03 -8.76
C SER A 19 -10.97 -34.54 -8.83
N ARG A 20 -11.95 -33.68 -8.56
CA ARG A 20 -11.81 -32.24 -8.58
C ARG A 20 -12.46 -31.61 -7.32
N PRO A 21 -11.70 -31.51 -6.23
CA PRO A 21 -12.19 -30.98 -4.97
C PRO A 21 -12.84 -29.60 -5.10
N LEU A 22 -13.96 -29.40 -4.38
CA LEU A 22 -14.85 -28.25 -4.53
C LEU A 22 -15.01 -27.47 -3.22
N LEU A 23 -14.91 -26.13 -3.31
CA LEU A 23 -15.36 -25.21 -2.28
C LEU A 23 -16.52 -24.37 -2.82
N LEU A 24 -17.68 -24.45 -2.14
CA LEU A 24 -18.79 -23.53 -2.38
C LEU A 24 -18.69 -22.41 -1.36
N LEU A 25 -18.71 -21.16 -1.80
CA LEU A 25 -18.42 -20.00 -0.96
C LEU A 25 -19.39 -18.86 -1.27
N GLY A 26 -20.08 -18.33 -0.26
CA GLY A 26 -21.00 -17.21 -0.41
C GLY A 26 -21.61 -16.78 0.92
N GLN A 27 -22.41 -15.73 0.90
CA GLN A 27 -23.25 -15.39 2.05
C GLN A 27 -24.36 -16.45 2.18
N LEU A 28 -24.75 -16.79 3.39
CA LEU A 28 -25.68 -17.90 3.62
C LEU A 28 -27.00 -17.75 2.85
N HIS A 29 -27.58 -16.55 2.84
CA HIS A 29 -28.82 -16.28 2.10
C HIS A 29 -28.63 -16.34 0.56
N HIS A 30 -27.42 -16.14 0.06
CA HIS A 30 -27.09 -16.33 -1.35
C HIS A 30 -26.91 -17.83 -1.66
N LEU A 31 -26.26 -18.58 -0.78
CA LEU A 31 -26.09 -20.03 -0.93
C LEU A 31 -27.45 -20.76 -1.00
N HIS A 32 -28.44 -20.34 -0.24
CA HIS A 32 -29.82 -20.88 -0.32
C HIS A 32 -30.54 -20.63 -1.65
N ARG A 33 -30.06 -19.65 -2.44
CA ARG A 33 -30.62 -19.35 -3.78
C ARG A 33 -30.00 -20.19 -4.89
N VAL A 34 -28.95 -20.96 -4.61
CA VAL A 34 -28.30 -21.83 -5.61
C VAL A 34 -29.18 -23.08 -5.80
N PRO A 35 -29.76 -23.29 -6.99
CA PRO A 35 -30.59 -24.46 -7.23
C PRO A 35 -29.73 -25.73 -7.28
N TRP A 36 -30.30 -26.84 -6.79
CA TRP A 36 -29.63 -28.15 -6.82
C TRP A 36 -29.14 -28.53 -8.22
N SER A 37 -29.95 -28.23 -9.24
CA SER A 37 -29.60 -28.48 -10.65
C SER A 37 -28.25 -27.88 -11.06
N HIS A 38 -27.83 -26.76 -10.47
CA HIS A 38 -26.55 -26.10 -10.76
C HIS A 38 -25.35 -26.80 -10.08
N VAL A 39 -25.56 -27.26 -8.84
CA VAL A 39 -24.46 -27.87 -8.05
C VAL A 39 -24.40 -29.39 -8.20
N ARG A 40 -25.49 -30.02 -8.67
CA ARG A 40 -25.61 -31.47 -8.80
C ARG A 40 -24.45 -32.10 -9.55
N GLY A 41 -24.09 -31.58 -10.73
CA GLY A 41 -23.01 -32.12 -11.56
C GLY A 41 -21.62 -31.96 -10.96
N LYS A 42 -21.47 -31.08 -9.93
CA LYS A 42 -20.22 -30.83 -9.21
C LYS A 42 -20.13 -31.58 -7.88
N LEU A 43 -21.24 -32.15 -7.40
CA LEU A 43 -21.35 -32.82 -6.10
C LEU A 43 -21.64 -34.31 -6.22
N GLN A 44 -22.36 -34.75 -7.26
CA GLN A 44 -22.63 -36.17 -7.50
C GLN A 44 -21.39 -36.93 -7.97
N PRO A 45 -21.30 -38.23 -7.70
CA PRO A 45 -22.30 -39.07 -6.97
C PRO A 45 -22.14 -39.02 -5.44
N ARG A 46 -21.30 -38.10 -4.86
CA ARG A 46 -20.87 -38.13 -3.46
C ARG A 46 -21.82 -37.45 -2.51
N VAL A 47 -22.58 -36.45 -2.98
CA VAL A 47 -23.51 -35.64 -2.18
C VAL A 47 -24.88 -35.70 -2.82
N THR A 48 -25.92 -35.95 -2.03
CA THR A 48 -27.33 -35.88 -2.45
C THR A 48 -27.88 -34.48 -2.20
N GLU A 49 -29.08 -34.19 -2.75
CA GLU A 49 -29.79 -32.94 -2.51
C GLU A 49 -30.15 -32.75 -1.04
N GLU A 50 -30.58 -33.82 -0.35
CA GLU A 50 -30.90 -33.78 1.05
C GLU A 50 -29.68 -33.42 1.92
N LEU A 51 -28.53 -34.00 1.63
CA LEU A 51 -27.27 -33.64 2.32
C LEU A 51 -26.85 -32.20 2.06
N TRP A 52 -27.05 -31.70 0.84
CA TRP A 52 -26.80 -30.30 0.49
C TRP A 52 -27.71 -29.37 1.31
N GLN A 53 -29.01 -29.63 1.35
CA GLN A 53 -29.95 -28.81 2.10
C GLN A 53 -29.71 -28.89 3.62
N ALA A 54 -29.42 -30.09 4.13
CA ALA A 54 -29.06 -30.29 5.52
C ALA A 54 -27.81 -29.48 5.91
N ALA A 55 -26.75 -29.50 5.07
CA ALA A 55 -25.55 -28.73 5.32
C ALA A 55 -25.81 -27.23 5.36
N LEU A 56 -26.61 -26.70 4.44
CA LEU A 56 -26.97 -25.25 4.44
C LEU A 56 -27.76 -24.89 5.71
N SER A 57 -28.64 -25.76 6.18
CA SER A 57 -29.44 -25.49 7.38
C SER A 57 -28.64 -25.52 8.68
N THR A 58 -27.49 -26.19 8.70
CA THR A 58 -26.59 -26.23 9.87
C THR A 58 -25.66 -25.03 9.98
N LEU A 59 -25.46 -24.29 8.88
CA LEU A 59 -24.54 -23.14 8.88
C LEU A 59 -25.07 -21.97 9.71
N ASN A 60 -24.22 -21.47 10.60
CA ASN A 60 -24.51 -20.30 11.43
C ASN A 60 -23.31 -19.32 11.43
N PRO A 61 -23.14 -18.50 10.35
CA PRO A 61 -21.98 -17.65 10.22
C PRO A 61 -21.94 -16.53 11.27
N ASN A 62 -21.02 -16.63 12.24
CA ASN A 62 -20.76 -15.62 13.25
C ASN A 62 -19.23 -15.49 13.52
N PRO A 63 -18.45 -14.73 12.68
CA PRO A 63 -18.87 -14.11 11.43
C PRO A 63 -18.85 -15.06 10.23
N THR A 64 -18.21 -16.23 10.31
CA THR A 64 -18.09 -17.23 9.23
C THR A 64 -18.32 -18.63 9.77
N ASP A 65 -18.82 -19.52 8.91
CA ASP A 65 -18.97 -20.92 9.22
C ASP A 65 -18.66 -21.79 8.01
N SER A 66 -18.45 -23.10 8.21
CA SER A 66 -18.22 -24.04 7.12
C SER A 66 -18.66 -25.45 7.50
N CYS A 67 -19.22 -26.17 6.54
CA CYS A 67 -19.63 -27.54 6.67
C CYS A 67 -18.96 -28.42 5.58
N PRO A 68 -18.18 -29.45 5.94
CA PRO A 68 -17.75 -30.47 5.00
C PRO A 68 -18.96 -31.23 4.44
N LEU A 69 -19.06 -31.33 3.11
CA LEU A 69 -20.15 -32.06 2.44
C LEU A 69 -19.78 -33.52 2.17
N TYR A 70 -18.51 -33.76 1.85
CA TYR A 70 -18.02 -35.10 1.61
C TYR A 70 -16.53 -35.20 1.93
N LEU A 71 -16.19 -35.91 3.00
CA LEU A 71 -14.80 -36.11 3.46
C LEU A 71 -13.98 -34.82 3.36
N ASN A 72 -12.84 -34.89 2.70
CA ASN A 72 -11.98 -33.73 2.45
C ASN A 72 -12.01 -33.31 0.96
N CYS A 73 -13.14 -33.52 0.27
CA CYS A 73 -13.27 -33.30 -1.18
C CYS A 73 -14.28 -32.22 -1.53
N ALA A 74 -15.31 -32.00 -0.70
CA ALA A 74 -16.28 -30.92 -0.91
C ALA A 74 -16.59 -30.22 0.42
N THR A 75 -16.66 -28.90 0.37
CA THR A 75 -16.98 -28.06 1.54
C THR A 75 -17.85 -26.89 1.09
N VAL A 76 -18.86 -26.56 1.89
CA VAL A 76 -19.58 -25.29 1.79
C VAL A 76 -19.14 -24.36 2.91
N ALA A 77 -18.92 -23.08 2.59
CA ALA A 77 -18.47 -22.08 3.55
C ALA A 77 -19.28 -20.79 3.42
N ALA A 78 -19.77 -20.30 4.55
CA ALA A 78 -20.63 -19.14 4.64
C ALA A 78 -19.88 -17.90 5.09
N LEU A 79 -20.03 -16.82 4.33
CA LEU A 79 -19.59 -15.46 4.64
C LEU A 79 -20.55 -14.78 5.61
N PRO A 80 -20.12 -13.68 6.29
CA PRO A 80 -20.99 -12.90 7.15
C PRO A 80 -22.24 -12.45 6.39
N SER A 81 -23.42 -12.63 7.02
CA SER A 81 -24.70 -12.22 6.44
C SER A 81 -24.87 -10.70 6.41
N ARG A 82 -24.18 -9.99 7.29
CA ARG A 82 -24.20 -8.53 7.40
C ARG A 82 -22.77 -8.01 7.64
N VAL A 83 -22.47 -6.86 7.06
CA VAL A 83 -21.22 -6.14 7.28
C VAL A 83 -21.49 -4.73 7.77
N SER A 84 -20.58 -4.16 8.55
CA SER A 84 -20.68 -2.79 9.04
C SER A 84 -20.44 -1.76 7.93
N ARG A 85 -20.83 -0.51 8.18
CA ARG A 85 -20.76 0.59 7.20
C ARG A 85 -19.38 0.86 6.60
N HIS A 86 -18.30 0.52 7.30
CA HIS A 86 -16.93 0.71 6.87
C HIS A 86 -16.29 -0.54 6.24
N ASN A 87 -17.04 -1.65 6.12
CA ASN A 87 -16.57 -2.84 5.46
C ASN A 87 -17.13 -2.93 4.02
N SER A 88 -16.50 -3.75 3.19
CA SER A 88 -16.99 -4.09 1.86
C SER A 88 -18.21 -5.02 1.95
N PRO A 89 -19.28 -4.80 1.15
CA PRO A 89 -20.41 -5.72 1.06
C PRO A 89 -20.01 -7.16 0.74
N SER A 90 -18.98 -7.34 -0.08
CA SER A 90 -18.41 -8.65 -0.45
C SER A 90 -17.78 -9.41 0.72
N ALA A 91 -17.54 -8.76 1.86
CA ALA A 91 -16.79 -9.33 2.98
C ALA A 91 -15.40 -9.93 2.56
N ALA A 92 -14.70 -9.27 1.64
CA ALA A 92 -13.52 -9.73 0.91
C ALA A 92 -12.43 -10.38 1.80
N HIS A 93 -12.17 -9.82 2.97
CA HIS A 93 -11.18 -10.37 3.91
C HIS A 93 -11.51 -11.78 4.39
N PHE A 94 -12.79 -12.09 4.56
CA PHE A 94 -13.23 -13.43 4.97
C PHE A 94 -13.13 -14.44 3.83
N ILE A 95 -13.30 -14.01 2.57
CA ILE A 95 -13.12 -14.86 1.38
C ILE A 95 -11.70 -15.45 1.37
N THR A 96 -10.67 -14.61 1.46
CA THR A 96 -9.28 -15.08 1.48
C THR A 96 -9.03 -16.06 2.62
N ARG A 97 -9.59 -15.80 3.80
CA ARG A 97 -9.45 -16.69 4.97
C ARG A 97 -10.10 -18.04 4.71
N LEU A 98 -11.37 -18.06 4.31
CA LEU A 98 -12.12 -19.30 4.09
C LEU A 98 -11.50 -20.15 2.97
N VAL A 99 -11.03 -19.53 1.89
CA VAL A 99 -10.30 -20.26 0.84
C VAL A 99 -9.04 -20.94 1.40
N ARG A 100 -8.28 -20.25 2.24
CA ARG A 100 -7.06 -20.83 2.83
C ARG A 100 -7.33 -21.96 3.82
N THR A 101 -8.45 -21.91 4.52
CA THR A 101 -8.78 -22.89 5.57
C THR A 101 -9.69 -24.02 5.09
N CYS A 102 -10.59 -23.73 4.14
CA CYS A 102 -11.67 -24.63 3.77
C CYS A 102 -11.54 -25.23 2.36
N LEU A 103 -10.65 -24.68 1.48
CA LEU A 103 -10.46 -25.27 0.15
C LEU A 103 -9.79 -26.66 0.29
N PRO A 104 -10.46 -27.75 -0.13
CA PRO A 104 -9.91 -29.08 0.02
C PRO A 104 -8.60 -29.25 -0.77
N PRO A 105 -7.72 -30.19 -0.35
CA PRO A 105 -6.48 -30.46 -1.03
C PRO A 105 -6.71 -31.11 -2.41
N GLY A 106 -5.80 -30.87 -3.37
CA GLY A 106 -5.87 -31.44 -4.71
C GLY A 106 -5.01 -30.68 -5.70
N THR A 107 -4.72 -31.31 -6.85
CA THR A 107 -3.96 -30.71 -7.96
C THR A 107 -4.88 -29.80 -8.80
N HIS A 108 -6.05 -30.27 -9.15
CA HIS A 108 -7.09 -29.51 -9.85
C HIS A 108 -8.28 -29.30 -8.91
N ARG A 109 -8.61 -28.07 -8.60
CA ARG A 109 -9.64 -27.71 -7.64
C ARG A 109 -10.62 -26.73 -8.25
N CYS A 110 -11.82 -26.68 -7.70
CA CYS A 110 -12.86 -25.76 -8.09
C CYS A 110 -13.31 -24.90 -6.91
N ILE A 111 -13.60 -23.64 -7.17
CA ILE A 111 -14.31 -22.74 -6.25
C ILE A 111 -15.55 -22.25 -6.99
N LEU A 112 -16.72 -22.52 -6.41
CA LEU A 112 -17.96 -21.89 -6.82
C LEU A 112 -18.20 -20.70 -5.89
N MET A 113 -18.00 -19.48 -6.41
CA MET A 113 -18.24 -18.25 -5.67
C MET A 113 -19.65 -17.74 -5.93
N VAL A 114 -20.48 -17.68 -4.88
CA VAL A 114 -21.87 -17.22 -4.93
C VAL A 114 -21.95 -15.80 -4.40
N CYS A 115 -22.27 -14.83 -5.25
CA CYS A 115 -22.33 -13.42 -4.87
C CYS A 115 -23.22 -12.60 -5.82
N GLU A 116 -23.50 -11.37 -5.45
CA GLU A 116 -24.08 -10.39 -6.37
C GLU A 116 -23.05 -9.94 -7.41
N ARG A 117 -23.49 -9.48 -8.59
CA ARG A 117 -22.60 -9.01 -9.66
C ARG A 117 -21.68 -7.88 -9.19
N SER A 118 -22.19 -6.96 -8.37
CA SER A 118 -21.43 -5.86 -7.76
C SER A 118 -20.26 -6.32 -6.88
N ASP A 119 -20.32 -7.52 -6.32
CA ASP A 119 -19.31 -8.08 -5.42
C ASP A 119 -18.30 -9.01 -6.13
N ALA A 120 -18.53 -9.32 -7.41
CA ALA A 120 -17.70 -10.27 -8.15
C ALA A 120 -16.23 -9.82 -8.24
N PHE A 121 -15.98 -8.53 -8.50
CA PHE A 121 -14.63 -7.99 -8.60
C PHE A 121 -13.86 -8.10 -7.28
N ALA A 122 -14.45 -7.61 -6.17
CA ALA A 122 -13.86 -7.71 -4.85
C ALA A 122 -13.61 -9.17 -4.43
N SER A 123 -14.56 -10.05 -4.75
CA SER A 123 -14.44 -11.48 -4.48
C SER A 123 -13.29 -12.11 -5.27
N ALA A 124 -13.13 -11.78 -6.55
CA ALA A 124 -12.02 -12.26 -7.38
C ALA A 124 -10.66 -11.82 -6.83
N CYS A 125 -10.51 -10.54 -6.47
CA CYS A 125 -9.28 -10.01 -5.87
C CYS A 125 -8.95 -10.71 -4.54
N ALA A 126 -9.96 -10.96 -3.70
CA ALA A 126 -9.79 -11.68 -2.44
C ALA A 126 -9.39 -13.15 -2.65
N LEU A 127 -9.97 -13.81 -3.65
CA LEU A 127 -9.60 -15.16 -4.08
C LEU A 127 -8.14 -15.22 -4.53
N ALA A 128 -7.70 -14.25 -5.34
CA ALA A 128 -6.32 -14.17 -5.82
C ALA A 128 -5.29 -14.10 -4.69
N ARG A 129 -5.61 -13.37 -3.62
CA ARG A 129 -4.76 -13.23 -2.43
C ARG A 129 -4.61 -14.53 -1.63
N ALA A 130 -5.49 -15.51 -1.80
CA ALA A 130 -5.36 -16.80 -1.14
C ALA A 130 -4.20 -17.64 -1.70
N PHE A 131 -3.72 -17.36 -2.92
CA PHE A 131 -2.74 -18.15 -3.68
C PHE A 131 -1.45 -17.36 -3.96
N PRO A 132 -0.51 -17.25 -2.98
CA PRO A 132 0.75 -16.54 -3.18
C PRO A 132 1.62 -17.22 -4.26
N LEU A 133 2.44 -16.41 -4.95
CA LEU A 133 3.34 -16.90 -6.02
C LEU A 133 4.78 -17.14 -5.56
N PHE A 134 5.17 -16.68 -4.38
CA PHE A 134 6.53 -16.80 -3.87
C PHE A 134 6.64 -17.80 -2.72
N THR A 135 7.62 -18.71 -2.81
CA THR A 135 8.05 -19.57 -1.70
C THR A 135 9.39 -20.22 -1.99
N HIS A 136 10.26 -20.28 -0.99
CA HIS A 136 11.50 -21.06 -0.98
C HIS A 136 11.45 -22.28 -0.06
N ARG A 137 10.25 -22.73 0.33
CA ARG A 137 10.13 -23.97 1.12
C ARG A 137 10.61 -25.17 0.31
N SER A 138 11.58 -25.91 0.83
CA SER A 138 12.18 -27.09 0.17
C SER A 138 11.15 -28.16 -0.23
N GLY A 139 10.07 -28.33 0.55
CA GLY A 139 8.96 -29.23 0.19
C GLY A 139 8.15 -28.79 -1.03
N ALA A 140 8.18 -27.50 -1.41
CA ALA A 140 7.52 -27.02 -2.62
C ALA A 140 8.32 -27.35 -3.89
N ALA A 141 9.65 -27.34 -3.82
CA ALA A 141 10.53 -27.68 -4.92
C ALA A 141 10.47 -29.18 -5.30
N ARG A 142 10.13 -30.06 -4.34
CA ARG A 142 10.01 -31.51 -4.55
C ARG A 142 8.71 -31.95 -5.23
N ARG A 143 7.74 -31.04 -5.43
CA ARG A 143 6.46 -31.32 -6.10
C ARG A 143 6.24 -30.34 -7.24
N PRO A 144 6.79 -30.59 -8.43
CA PRO A 144 6.68 -29.71 -9.59
C PRO A 144 5.29 -29.67 -10.22
N GLU A 145 4.31 -30.45 -9.70
CA GLU A 145 2.95 -30.46 -10.25
C GLU A 145 2.33 -29.05 -10.28
N LYS A 146 1.98 -28.63 -11.48
CA LYS A 146 1.25 -27.38 -11.71
C LYS A 146 -0.18 -27.51 -11.17
N LYS A 147 -0.43 -26.91 -10.03
CA LYS A 147 -1.77 -26.90 -9.41
C LYS A 147 -2.65 -25.86 -10.09
N THR A 148 -3.90 -26.19 -10.31
CA THR A 148 -4.89 -25.28 -10.92
C THR A 148 -6.09 -25.12 -10.00
N VAL A 149 -6.59 -23.89 -9.90
CA VAL A 149 -7.87 -23.57 -9.27
C VAL A 149 -8.73 -22.86 -10.30
N VAL A 150 -9.83 -23.50 -10.65
CA VAL A 150 -10.87 -22.90 -11.49
C VAL A 150 -11.89 -22.22 -10.58
N VAL A 151 -12.23 -20.98 -10.89
CA VAL A 151 -13.25 -20.20 -10.20
C VAL A 151 -14.41 -19.96 -11.14
N GLU A 152 -15.58 -20.38 -10.72
CA GLU A 152 -16.86 -20.09 -11.34
C GLU A 152 -17.65 -19.15 -10.44
N PHE A 153 -18.29 -18.12 -11.00
CA PHE A 153 -19.21 -17.26 -10.29
C PHE A 153 -20.65 -17.66 -10.57
N PHE A 154 -21.40 -17.93 -9.52
CA PHE A 154 -22.85 -18.01 -9.56
C PHE A 154 -23.43 -16.70 -9.07
N LEU A 155 -23.98 -15.91 -10.00
CA LEU A 155 -24.53 -14.59 -9.67
C LEU A 155 -25.97 -14.71 -9.16
N VAL A 156 -26.25 -13.99 -8.09
CA VAL A 156 -27.58 -13.90 -7.47
C VAL A 156 -28.03 -12.44 -7.42
N GLY A 157 -29.32 -12.23 -7.21
CA GLY A 157 -29.90 -10.88 -7.15
C GLY A 157 -30.67 -10.50 -8.42
N GLN A 158 -30.82 -9.21 -8.66
CA GLN A 158 -31.57 -8.69 -9.83
C GLN A 158 -30.83 -8.93 -11.15
N ASP A 159 -29.49 -8.86 -11.11
CA ASP A 159 -28.61 -9.07 -12.26
C ASP A 159 -27.87 -10.42 -12.11
N ASN A 160 -28.61 -11.50 -12.23
CA ASN A 160 -28.13 -12.87 -12.02
C ASN A 160 -27.81 -13.63 -13.31
N GLY A 161 -27.68 -12.93 -14.44
CA GLY A 161 -27.30 -13.53 -15.71
C GLY A 161 -25.87 -14.12 -15.70
N PRO A 162 -25.47 -14.87 -16.75
CA PRO A 162 -24.13 -15.43 -16.84
C PRO A 162 -23.07 -14.32 -16.81
N VAL A 163 -21.88 -14.67 -16.31
CA VAL A 163 -20.74 -13.75 -16.31
C VAL A 163 -20.22 -13.62 -17.73
N GLU A 164 -20.19 -12.39 -18.24
CA GLU A 164 -19.72 -12.08 -19.58
C GLU A 164 -18.21 -12.32 -19.72
N VAL A 165 -17.77 -12.65 -20.95
CA VAL A 165 -16.35 -12.88 -21.26
C VAL A 165 -15.50 -11.65 -20.95
N SER A 166 -15.98 -10.44 -21.26
CA SER A 166 -15.31 -9.18 -20.92
C SER A 166 -15.08 -9.02 -19.42
N THR A 167 -16.08 -9.36 -18.61
CA THR A 167 -15.96 -9.38 -17.15
C THR A 167 -14.90 -10.37 -16.69
N LEU A 168 -14.90 -11.60 -17.22
CA LEU A 168 -13.89 -12.62 -16.87
C LEU A 168 -12.46 -12.16 -17.25
N GLN A 169 -12.30 -11.47 -18.38
CA GLN A 169 -11.02 -10.88 -18.79
C GLN A 169 -10.58 -9.76 -17.82
N CYS A 170 -11.51 -8.90 -17.41
CA CYS A 170 -11.25 -7.87 -16.40
C CYS A 170 -10.80 -8.48 -15.06
N LEU A 171 -11.53 -9.49 -14.56
CA LEU A 171 -11.16 -10.20 -13.33
C LEU A 171 -9.79 -10.86 -13.44
N THR A 172 -9.46 -11.45 -14.60
CA THR A 172 -8.16 -12.07 -14.85
C THR A 172 -7.05 -11.01 -14.79
N SER A 173 -7.18 -9.91 -15.53
CA SER A 173 -6.17 -8.84 -15.56
C SER A 173 -5.94 -8.23 -14.17
N ALA A 174 -7.01 -7.92 -13.44
CA ALA A 174 -6.91 -7.36 -12.09
C ALA A 174 -6.23 -8.33 -11.11
N THR A 175 -6.64 -9.60 -11.13
CA THR A 175 -6.08 -10.61 -10.20
C THR A 175 -4.64 -11.00 -10.52
N GLU A 176 -4.22 -10.95 -11.79
CA GLU A 176 -2.81 -11.06 -12.17
C GLU A 176 -1.99 -9.89 -11.61
N GLY A 177 -2.50 -8.65 -11.69
CA GLY A 177 -1.88 -7.46 -11.07
C GLY A 177 -1.73 -7.61 -9.56
N VAL A 178 -2.81 -8.04 -8.88
CA VAL A 178 -2.79 -8.33 -7.43
C VAL A 178 -1.72 -9.36 -7.07
N ARG A 179 -1.60 -10.44 -7.85
CA ARG A 179 -0.64 -11.51 -7.59
C ARG A 179 0.80 -11.09 -7.92
N LEU A 180 1.00 -10.26 -8.95
CA LEU A 180 2.30 -9.67 -9.28
C LEU A 180 2.80 -8.80 -8.12
N ALA A 181 2.00 -7.84 -7.66
CA ALA A 181 2.34 -6.98 -6.54
C ALA A 181 2.67 -7.80 -5.27
N ALA A 182 1.83 -8.80 -4.97
CA ALA A 182 2.05 -9.69 -3.84
C ALA A 182 3.37 -10.49 -3.94
N ARG A 183 3.74 -10.96 -5.14
CA ARG A 183 5.01 -11.66 -5.37
C ARG A 183 6.20 -10.75 -5.13
N ILE A 184 6.17 -9.52 -5.62
CA ILE A 184 7.24 -8.55 -5.43
C ILE A 184 7.47 -8.30 -3.94
N VAL A 185 6.42 -7.96 -3.17
CA VAL A 185 6.57 -7.66 -1.73
C VAL A 185 6.88 -8.89 -0.86
N ASP A 186 6.57 -10.11 -1.33
CA ASP A 186 6.90 -11.34 -0.63
C ASP A 186 8.35 -11.80 -0.87
N THR A 187 8.95 -11.40 -2.01
CA THR A 187 10.33 -11.71 -2.37
C THR A 187 11.30 -10.90 -1.50
N PRO A 188 12.30 -11.51 -0.86
CA PRO A 188 13.24 -10.80 -0.01
C PRO A 188 14.24 -9.95 -0.82
N CYS A 189 14.82 -8.93 -0.18
CA CYS A 189 15.66 -7.92 -0.82
C CYS A 189 16.94 -8.48 -1.49
N ASN A 190 17.47 -9.60 -1.01
CA ASN A 190 18.59 -10.26 -1.69
C ASN A 190 18.24 -10.80 -3.10
N GLU A 191 16.95 -10.88 -3.43
CA GLU A 191 16.42 -11.25 -4.75
C GLU A 191 15.59 -10.14 -5.40
N MET A 192 14.96 -9.27 -4.59
CA MET A 192 14.14 -8.14 -5.04
C MET A 192 14.80 -6.83 -4.58
N ASN A 193 15.99 -6.56 -5.07
CA ASN A 193 16.68 -5.27 -4.97
C ASN A 193 16.19 -4.31 -6.06
N THR A 194 16.76 -3.10 -6.16
CA THR A 194 16.35 -2.09 -7.15
C THR A 194 16.53 -2.58 -8.58
N ASP A 195 17.60 -3.33 -8.90
CA ASP A 195 17.81 -3.89 -10.22
C ASP A 195 16.76 -4.92 -10.61
N ALA A 196 16.45 -5.83 -9.68
CA ALA A 196 15.42 -6.84 -9.89
C ALA A 196 14.02 -6.21 -10.05
N PHE A 197 13.75 -5.13 -9.32
CA PHE A 197 12.49 -4.40 -9.48
C PHE A 197 12.40 -3.70 -10.85
N LEU A 198 13.50 -3.10 -11.33
CA LEU A 198 13.57 -2.55 -12.69
C LEU A 198 13.31 -3.60 -13.76
N GLU A 199 13.82 -4.82 -13.58
CA GLU A 199 13.52 -5.94 -14.49
C GLU A 199 12.03 -6.32 -14.48
N GLU A 200 11.34 -6.26 -13.34
CA GLU A 200 9.89 -6.46 -13.30
C GLU A 200 9.12 -5.36 -14.04
N ILE A 201 9.57 -4.10 -13.91
CA ILE A 201 8.99 -2.97 -14.67
C ILE A 201 9.21 -3.17 -16.18
N LYS A 202 10.42 -3.56 -16.60
CA LYS A 202 10.72 -3.85 -18.01
C LYS A 202 9.86 -5.00 -18.56
N LYS A 203 9.67 -6.08 -17.80
CA LYS A 203 8.79 -7.21 -18.19
C LYS A 203 7.35 -6.76 -18.39
N VAL A 204 6.81 -5.92 -17.50
CA VAL A 204 5.47 -5.36 -17.65
C VAL A 204 5.41 -4.43 -18.87
N GLY A 205 6.43 -3.59 -19.06
CA GLY A 205 6.52 -2.73 -20.24
C GLY A 205 6.53 -3.55 -21.55
N GLN A 206 7.34 -4.60 -21.63
CA GLN A 206 7.37 -5.52 -22.79
C GLN A 206 6.01 -6.19 -23.04
N ASP A 207 5.33 -6.64 -21.98
CA ASP A 207 4.00 -7.24 -22.05
C ASP A 207 2.93 -6.28 -22.60
N LEU A 208 3.13 -4.97 -22.41
CA LEU A 208 2.24 -3.90 -22.86
C LEU A 208 2.71 -3.16 -24.14
N GLY A 209 3.91 -3.48 -24.65
CA GLY A 209 4.52 -2.75 -25.76
C GLY A 209 5.02 -1.34 -25.38
N ILE A 210 5.33 -1.11 -24.10
CA ILE A 210 5.75 0.19 -23.55
C ILE A 210 7.19 0.09 -23.07
N ALA A 211 8.09 0.95 -23.59
CA ALA A 211 9.45 1.05 -23.10
C ALA A 211 9.51 1.94 -21.84
N PRO A 212 10.13 1.49 -20.73
CA PRO A 212 10.28 2.34 -19.56
C PRO A 212 11.33 3.42 -19.76
N THR A 213 11.08 4.65 -19.25
CA THR A 213 12.10 5.65 -19.00
C THR A 213 12.75 5.37 -17.66
N VAL A 214 14.09 5.37 -17.59
CA VAL A 214 14.83 5.09 -16.35
C VAL A 214 15.90 6.15 -16.14
N ILE A 215 15.89 6.80 -14.98
CA ILE A 215 16.91 7.74 -14.49
C ILE A 215 17.54 7.08 -13.28
N ARG A 216 18.88 6.97 -13.24
CA ARG A 216 19.51 6.10 -12.28
C ARG A 216 20.85 6.64 -11.74
N ASP A 217 21.17 6.29 -10.47
CA ASP A 217 22.46 6.54 -9.83
C ASP A 217 22.87 8.02 -9.87
N GLU A 218 24.08 8.35 -10.32
CA GLU A 218 24.60 9.72 -10.39
C GLU A 218 23.76 10.64 -11.32
N GLU A 219 23.04 10.08 -12.30
CA GLU A 219 22.09 10.86 -13.11
C GLU A 219 20.95 11.44 -12.27
N LEU A 220 20.46 10.71 -11.26
CA LEU A 220 19.47 11.25 -10.33
C LEU A 220 20.00 12.50 -9.62
N LYS A 221 21.26 12.44 -9.16
CA LYS A 221 21.91 13.57 -8.48
C LYS A 221 22.07 14.77 -9.41
N THR A 222 22.59 14.54 -10.61
CA THR A 222 22.87 15.63 -11.58
C THR A 222 21.59 16.29 -12.07
N ARG A 223 20.46 15.56 -12.09
CA ARG A 223 19.15 16.08 -12.47
C ARG A 223 18.36 16.64 -11.27
N GLY A 224 18.89 16.60 -10.05
CA GLY A 224 18.27 17.21 -8.87
C GLY A 224 17.28 16.33 -8.11
N PHE A 225 17.27 14.99 -8.32
CA PHE A 225 16.47 14.03 -7.56
C PHE A 225 17.16 13.69 -6.23
N GLY A 226 17.39 14.70 -5.40
CA GLY A 226 18.13 14.53 -4.15
C GLY A 226 17.45 13.69 -3.11
N GLY A 227 16.14 13.55 -3.15
CA GLY A 227 15.38 12.66 -2.28
C GLY A 227 15.68 11.19 -2.60
N ILE A 228 15.49 10.75 -3.85
CA ILE A 228 15.74 9.36 -4.28
C ILE A 228 17.22 9.02 -4.18
N TYR A 229 18.10 9.90 -4.68
CA TYR A 229 19.55 9.69 -4.62
C TYR A 229 20.04 9.64 -3.16
N GLY A 230 19.64 10.60 -2.33
CA GLY A 230 20.08 10.71 -0.95
C GLY A 230 19.72 9.48 -0.12
N VAL A 231 18.54 8.93 -0.32
CA VAL A 231 18.10 7.70 0.37
C VAL A 231 18.88 6.48 -0.11
N GLY A 232 19.08 6.34 -1.43
CA GLY A 232 19.62 5.11 -2.03
C GLY A 232 21.14 5.04 -2.20
N LYS A 233 21.88 6.15 -2.03
CA LYS A 233 23.33 6.25 -2.35
C LYS A 233 24.26 5.34 -1.52
N ALA A 234 23.76 4.77 -0.41
CA ALA A 234 24.55 3.85 0.44
C ALA A 234 24.39 2.38 0.06
N ALA A 235 23.40 2.06 -0.76
CA ALA A 235 23.09 0.68 -1.14
C ALA A 235 24.08 0.16 -2.22
N VAL A 236 24.21 -1.17 -2.29
CA VAL A 236 24.99 -1.85 -3.34
C VAL A 236 24.32 -1.70 -4.69
N HIS A 237 22.99 -1.80 -4.73
CA HIS A 237 22.19 -1.62 -5.93
C HIS A 237 21.68 -0.18 -5.98
N PRO A 238 22.11 0.62 -7.00
CA PRO A 238 21.82 2.05 -7.05
C PRO A 238 20.31 2.37 -7.10
N PRO A 239 19.90 3.54 -6.58
CA PRO A 239 18.53 4.01 -6.69
C PRO A 239 18.15 4.36 -8.12
N ALA A 240 16.85 4.38 -8.41
CA ALA A 240 16.31 4.72 -9.71
C ALA A 240 14.93 5.37 -9.63
N LEU A 241 14.66 6.29 -10.54
CA LEU A 241 13.31 6.67 -10.94
C LEU A 241 13.00 5.95 -12.26
N ALA A 242 11.92 5.20 -12.31
CA ALA A 242 11.45 4.56 -13.55
C ALA A 242 10.02 4.99 -13.86
N VAL A 243 9.68 5.07 -15.15
CA VAL A 243 8.35 5.49 -15.61
C VAL A 243 7.87 4.61 -16.73
N LEU A 244 6.63 4.13 -16.64
CA LEU A 244 5.88 3.55 -17.74
C LEU A 244 4.76 4.52 -18.12
N SER A 245 4.65 4.86 -19.42
CA SER A 245 3.69 5.84 -19.94
C SER A 245 2.76 5.19 -20.96
N HIS A 246 1.46 5.27 -20.69
CA HIS A 246 0.39 4.91 -21.62
C HIS A 246 -0.32 6.18 -22.07
N THR A 247 -0.22 6.49 -23.36
CA THR A 247 -0.73 7.75 -23.95
C THR A 247 -1.59 7.42 -25.17
N PRO A 248 -2.86 7.01 -24.96
CA PRO A 248 -3.74 6.65 -26.04
C PRO A 248 -4.26 7.90 -26.78
N ASP A 249 -4.62 7.74 -28.06
CA ASP A 249 -5.26 8.79 -28.83
C ASP A 249 -6.58 9.22 -28.19
N GLY A 250 -6.83 10.55 -28.17
CA GLY A 250 -8.06 11.12 -27.65
C GLY A 250 -8.13 11.21 -26.11
N ALA A 251 -7.01 11.05 -25.42
CA ALA A 251 -6.92 11.29 -23.99
C ALA A 251 -7.31 12.73 -23.63
N THR A 252 -8.07 12.89 -22.55
CA THR A 252 -8.57 14.20 -22.09
C THR A 252 -7.95 14.66 -20.79
N GLN A 253 -7.32 13.76 -20.07
CA GLN A 253 -6.66 13.99 -18.78
C GLN A 253 -5.32 13.27 -18.71
N THR A 254 -4.42 13.80 -17.91
CA THR A 254 -3.12 13.16 -17.61
C THR A 254 -3.06 12.77 -16.14
N ILE A 255 -2.93 11.49 -15.88
CA ILE A 255 -2.94 10.90 -14.55
C ILE A 255 -1.57 10.28 -14.26
N ALA A 256 -0.99 10.58 -13.12
CA ALA A 256 0.23 9.93 -12.65
C ALA A 256 -0.03 9.14 -11.37
N TRP A 257 0.41 7.89 -11.35
CA TRP A 257 0.47 7.04 -10.14
C TRP A 257 1.92 6.93 -9.70
N VAL A 258 2.23 7.44 -8.52
CA VAL A 258 3.57 7.49 -7.96
C VAL A 258 3.70 6.47 -6.83
N GLY A 259 4.64 5.55 -6.93
CA GLY A 259 4.80 4.46 -5.97
C GLY A 259 6.09 4.55 -5.15
N LYS A 260 5.98 4.51 -3.82
CA LYS A 260 7.14 4.29 -2.94
C LYS A 260 7.69 2.89 -3.19
N GLY A 261 8.96 2.82 -3.59
CA GLY A 261 9.66 1.59 -3.95
C GLY A 261 10.92 1.36 -3.11
N ILE A 262 10.81 1.46 -1.77
CA ILE A 262 11.93 1.14 -0.87
C ILE A 262 12.02 -0.38 -0.74
N VAL A 263 12.96 -0.99 -1.46
CA VAL A 263 13.10 -2.46 -1.54
C VAL A 263 13.51 -3.08 -0.21
N TYR A 264 14.23 -2.34 0.62
CA TYR A 264 14.44 -2.63 2.04
C TYR A 264 14.69 -1.34 2.82
N ASP A 265 14.14 -1.25 4.03
CA ASP A 265 14.27 -0.09 4.90
C ASP A 265 14.91 -0.47 6.23
N THR A 266 16.18 -0.08 6.41
CA THR A 266 16.88 -0.23 7.69
C THR A 266 16.62 0.92 8.66
N GLY A 267 16.01 2.02 8.16
CA GLY A 267 15.94 3.32 8.83
C GLY A 267 17.15 4.21 8.59
N GLY A 268 18.15 3.75 7.81
CA GLY A 268 19.42 4.46 7.67
C GLY A 268 20.16 4.57 9.02
N LEU A 269 20.80 5.70 9.31
CA LEU A 269 21.47 5.93 10.59
C LEU A 269 20.49 6.12 11.76
N SER A 270 19.24 6.48 11.52
CA SER A 270 18.12 6.39 12.48
C SER A 270 17.57 4.97 12.51
N MET A 271 18.45 4.00 12.80
CA MET A 271 18.24 2.56 12.59
C MET A 271 17.02 2.02 13.31
N LYS A 272 16.22 1.24 12.58
CA LYS A 272 15.07 0.51 13.13
C LYS A 272 15.51 -0.54 14.18
N GLY A 273 14.69 -0.69 15.20
CA GLY A 273 14.92 -1.69 16.24
C GLY A 273 14.77 -3.13 15.74
N LYS A 274 15.28 -4.09 16.55
CA LYS A 274 15.27 -5.54 16.28
C LYS A 274 13.89 -6.11 15.90
N THR A 275 12.81 -5.56 16.45
CA THR A 275 11.44 -6.03 16.21
C THR A 275 10.73 -5.32 15.07
N THR A 276 11.17 -4.11 14.70
CA THR A 276 10.55 -3.26 13.67
C THR A 276 11.17 -3.43 12.29
N MET A 277 12.47 -3.77 12.22
CA MET A 277 13.17 -3.98 10.95
C MET A 277 12.73 -5.25 10.20
N PRO A 278 12.47 -6.42 10.84
CA PRO A 278 12.01 -7.60 10.12
C PRO A 278 10.65 -7.39 9.45
N GLY A 279 10.61 -7.59 8.13
CA GLY A 279 9.42 -7.35 7.29
C GLY A 279 9.54 -6.13 6.40
N MET A 280 10.59 -5.31 6.55
CA MET A 280 10.84 -4.10 5.75
C MET A 280 11.13 -4.38 4.26
N LYS A 281 11.25 -5.63 3.85
CA LYS A 281 11.20 -6.03 2.43
C LYS A 281 9.90 -5.63 1.73
N ARG A 282 8.84 -5.30 2.48
CA ARG A 282 7.52 -4.90 1.97
C ARG A 282 7.38 -3.40 1.75
N ASP A 283 8.43 -2.65 2.04
CA ASP A 283 8.40 -1.19 1.98
C ASP A 283 8.40 -0.65 0.53
N CYS A 284 8.47 -1.57 -0.43
CA CYS A 284 8.23 -1.33 -1.85
C CYS A 284 6.76 -1.56 -2.27
N GLY A 285 5.84 -1.73 -1.31
CA GLY A 285 4.44 -2.08 -1.57
C GLY A 285 3.69 -1.06 -2.43
N GLY A 286 4.01 0.23 -2.31
CA GLY A 286 3.43 1.29 -3.15
C GLY A 286 3.79 1.11 -4.63
N ALA A 287 5.09 0.99 -4.94
CA ALA A 287 5.56 0.76 -6.30
C ALA A 287 5.04 -0.57 -6.89
N ALA A 288 5.02 -1.64 -6.08
CA ALA A 288 4.49 -2.93 -6.51
C ALA A 288 2.99 -2.86 -6.84
N ALA A 289 2.21 -2.12 -6.05
CA ALA A 289 0.79 -1.90 -6.30
C ALA A 289 0.56 -1.09 -7.59
N VAL A 290 1.32 0.00 -7.79
CA VAL A 290 1.28 0.81 -9.02
C VAL A 290 1.59 -0.05 -10.25
N LEU A 291 2.62 -0.91 -10.20
CA LEU A 291 2.99 -1.77 -11.33
C LEU A 291 1.86 -2.75 -11.70
N GLY A 292 1.27 -3.41 -10.70
CA GLY A 292 0.16 -4.34 -10.91
C GLY A 292 -1.10 -3.66 -11.42
N ALA A 293 -1.41 -2.47 -10.89
CA ALA A 293 -2.56 -1.67 -11.30
C ALA A 293 -2.42 -1.12 -12.72
N PHE A 294 -1.24 -0.56 -13.06
CA PHE A 294 -0.93 -0.03 -14.39
C PHE A 294 -1.10 -1.12 -15.46
N ARG A 295 -0.49 -2.30 -15.23
CA ARG A 295 -0.65 -3.45 -16.13
C ARG A 295 -2.12 -3.81 -16.36
N ALA A 296 -2.91 -3.86 -15.30
CA ALA A 296 -4.32 -4.21 -15.39
C ALA A 296 -5.14 -3.13 -16.11
N ALA A 297 -4.92 -1.86 -15.80
CA ALA A 297 -5.64 -0.73 -16.40
C ALA A 297 -5.39 -0.63 -17.92
N VAL A 298 -4.12 -0.69 -18.34
CA VAL A 298 -3.73 -0.61 -19.75
C VAL A 298 -4.31 -1.79 -20.54
N ARG A 299 -4.25 -3.01 -20.01
CA ARG A 299 -4.87 -4.20 -20.64
C ARG A 299 -6.39 -4.11 -20.78
N GLN A 300 -7.05 -3.30 -19.93
CA GLN A 300 -8.48 -3.03 -20.02
C GLN A 300 -8.80 -1.83 -20.92
N GLY A 301 -7.82 -1.31 -21.62
CA GLY A 301 -7.98 -0.21 -22.57
C GLY A 301 -8.30 1.11 -21.87
N PHE A 302 -7.49 1.47 -20.86
CA PHE A 302 -7.59 2.77 -20.19
C PHE A 302 -7.55 3.91 -21.24
N LYS A 303 -8.38 4.93 -21.09
CA LYS A 303 -8.67 5.91 -22.17
C LYS A 303 -7.93 7.23 -22.02
N ASP A 304 -7.41 7.54 -20.84
CA ASP A 304 -6.67 8.77 -20.59
C ASP A 304 -5.17 8.50 -20.51
N ASN A 305 -4.35 9.56 -20.53
CA ASN A 305 -2.92 9.41 -20.29
C ASN A 305 -2.69 8.87 -18.89
N LEU A 306 -1.89 7.83 -18.77
CA LEU A 306 -1.57 7.20 -17.51
C LEU A 306 -0.07 6.95 -17.39
N HIS A 307 0.55 7.57 -16.40
CA HIS A 307 1.95 7.41 -16.07
C HIS A 307 2.09 6.65 -14.76
N ALA A 308 2.90 5.60 -14.75
CA ALA A 308 3.29 4.90 -13.53
C ALA A 308 4.73 5.27 -13.19
N VAL A 309 4.93 5.97 -12.09
CA VAL A 309 6.23 6.48 -11.62
C VAL A 309 6.68 5.65 -10.43
N PHE A 310 7.88 5.08 -10.51
CA PHE A 310 8.45 4.17 -9.51
C PHE A 310 9.67 4.83 -8.87
N CYS A 311 9.58 5.19 -7.59
CA CYS A 311 10.68 5.79 -6.82
C CYS A 311 11.42 4.67 -6.08
N LEU A 312 12.47 4.11 -6.69
CA LEU A 312 13.16 2.93 -6.21
C LEU A 312 14.43 3.28 -5.44
N ALA A 313 14.56 2.80 -4.22
CA ALA A 313 15.78 2.91 -3.42
C ALA A 313 15.86 1.79 -2.37
N GLU A 314 17.04 1.56 -1.82
CA GLU A 314 17.23 0.82 -0.57
C GLU A 314 17.74 1.81 0.48
N ASN A 315 17.02 1.96 1.59
CA ASN A 315 17.48 2.77 2.71
C ASN A 315 18.43 1.92 3.57
N SER A 316 19.71 2.02 3.26
CA SER A 316 20.75 1.17 3.84
C SER A 316 21.76 1.98 4.65
N VAL A 317 22.54 1.27 5.50
CA VAL A 317 23.64 1.84 6.26
C VAL A 317 24.95 1.63 5.52
N GLY A 318 25.85 2.59 5.61
CA GLY A 318 27.18 2.50 4.98
C GLY A 318 27.93 3.82 5.00
N PRO A 319 29.17 3.86 4.47
CA PRO A 319 29.98 5.08 4.48
C PRO A 319 29.38 6.25 3.71
N LYS A 320 28.51 5.95 2.74
CA LYS A 320 27.83 6.95 1.90
C LYS A 320 26.41 7.28 2.40
N ALA A 321 25.95 6.68 3.52
CA ALA A 321 24.61 6.90 4.02
C ALA A 321 24.35 8.39 4.33
N THR A 322 23.12 8.82 4.08
CA THR A 322 22.64 10.13 4.51
C THR A 322 22.70 10.22 6.04
N ARG A 323 23.16 11.35 6.55
CA ARG A 323 23.30 11.61 7.99
C ARG A 323 22.25 12.60 8.45
N PRO A 324 21.81 12.55 9.70
CA PRO A 324 21.18 13.72 10.31
C PRO A 324 22.03 14.97 10.07
N ASP A 325 21.39 16.11 9.83
CA ASP A 325 21.93 17.41 9.45
C ASP A 325 22.41 17.53 7.99
N ASP A 326 22.43 16.46 7.18
CA ASP A 326 22.60 16.59 5.74
C ASP A 326 21.41 17.38 5.15
N ILE A 327 21.68 18.25 4.16
CA ILE A 327 20.65 18.98 3.42
C ILE A 327 20.59 18.44 2.00
N HIS A 328 19.40 18.03 1.56
CA HIS A 328 19.15 17.57 0.21
C HIS A 328 18.36 18.59 -0.59
N LEU A 329 18.77 18.83 -1.85
CA LEU A 329 17.98 19.56 -2.84
C LEU A 329 17.09 18.56 -3.57
N LEU A 330 15.75 18.66 -3.41
CA LEU A 330 14.80 17.79 -4.05
C LEU A 330 14.39 18.31 -5.43
N TYR A 331 13.78 17.45 -6.25
CA TYR A 331 13.40 17.78 -7.64
C TYR A 331 12.39 18.95 -7.73
N SER A 332 11.65 19.21 -6.68
CA SER A 332 10.81 20.40 -6.56
C SER A 332 11.60 21.73 -6.60
N GLY A 333 12.88 21.70 -6.30
CA GLY A 333 13.77 22.85 -6.09
C GLY A 333 13.86 23.27 -4.63
N LYS A 334 13.14 22.61 -3.72
CA LYS A 334 13.19 22.87 -2.27
C LYS A 334 14.31 22.12 -1.60
N THR A 335 14.92 22.74 -0.59
CA THR A 335 15.95 22.15 0.26
C THR A 335 15.33 21.53 1.51
N VAL A 336 15.83 20.35 1.89
CA VAL A 336 15.31 19.60 3.04
C VAL A 336 16.44 19.20 3.96
N GLU A 337 16.40 19.68 5.20
CA GLU A 337 17.28 19.24 6.30
C GLU A 337 16.81 17.88 6.80
N ILE A 338 17.72 16.92 6.85
CA ILE A 338 17.43 15.56 7.30
C ILE A 338 17.61 15.50 8.81
N ASN A 339 16.53 15.45 9.56
CA ASN A 339 16.57 15.22 11.00
C ASN A 339 16.20 13.79 11.40
N ASN A 340 15.70 12.98 10.45
CA ASN A 340 15.37 11.57 10.67
C ASN A 340 15.56 10.77 9.37
N THR A 341 16.57 9.93 9.30
CA THR A 341 16.84 9.10 8.11
C THR A 341 15.82 7.95 7.94
N ASP A 342 14.97 7.66 8.94
CA ASP A 342 13.85 6.71 8.88
C ASP A 342 12.54 7.35 8.34
N ALA A 343 12.60 8.61 7.92
CA ALA A 343 11.55 9.31 7.21
C ALA A 343 11.94 9.51 5.73
N GLU A 344 12.43 8.44 5.10
CA GLU A 344 12.96 8.37 3.74
C GLU A 344 11.87 8.32 2.67
N GLY A 345 10.75 7.66 2.97
CA GLY A 345 9.69 7.41 1.99
C GLY A 345 9.08 8.68 1.43
N ARG A 346 8.91 9.71 2.28
CA ARG A 346 8.41 11.01 1.84
C ARG A 346 9.38 11.78 0.96
N LEU A 347 10.70 11.55 1.13
CA LEU A 347 11.74 12.17 0.29
C LEU A 347 11.69 11.62 -1.14
N VAL A 348 11.61 10.30 -1.29
CA VAL A 348 11.53 9.68 -2.62
C VAL A 348 10.22 10.01 -3.34
N LEU A 349 9.11 10.11 -2.59
CA LEU A 349 7.82 10.50 -3.15
C LEU A 349 7.77 11.98 -3.54
N ALA A 350 8.39 12.87 -2.77
CA ALA A 350 8.49 14.29 -3.11
C ALA A 350 9.15 14.51 -4.47
N ASP A 351 10.23 13.77 -4.78
CA ASP A 351 10.85 13.78 -6.11
C ASP A 351 9.88 13.23 -7.18
N GLY A 352 9.22 12.11 -6.88
CA GLY A 352 8.31 11.44 -7.82
C GLY A 352 7.07 12.29 -8.17
N VAL A 353 6.42 12.92 -7.20
CA VAL A 353 5.25 13.77 -7.46
C VAL A 353 5.65 15.07 -8.16
N SER A 354 6.84 15.62 -7.83
CA SER A 354 7.37 16.81 -8.51
C SER A 354 7.69 16.53 -9.98
N TYR A 355 8.25 15.34 -10.27
CA TYR A 355 8.49 14.89 -11.65
C TYR A 355 7.16 14.67 -12.40
N ALA A 356 6.19 14.03 -11.77
CA ALA A 356 4.87 13.84 -12.35
C ALA A 356 4.20 15.18 -12.72
N CYS A 357 4.34 16.18 -11.88
CA CYS A 357 3.80 17.53 -12.11
C CYS A 357 4.56 18.25 -13.24
N LYS A 358 5.89 18.33 -13.15
CA LYS A 358 6.72 19.21 -14.01
C LYS A 358 6.97 18.63 -15.40
N ASP A 359 7.29 17.33 -15.47
CA ASP A 359 7.76 16.68 -16.71
C ASP A 359 6.66 15.88 -17.40
N LEU A 360 5.73 15.30 -16.64
CA LEU A 360 4.63 14.54 -17.22
C LEU A 360 3.33 15.36 -17.36
N GLY A 361 3.28 16.57 -16.81
CA GLY A 361 2.12 17.45 -16.92
C GLY A 361 0.85 16.86 -16.32
N ALA A 362 0.96 16.11 -15.23
CA ALA A 362 -0.18 15.41 -14.65
C ALA A 362 -1.19 16.37 -14.01
N ASP A 363 -2.47 16.23 -14.38
CA ASP A 363 -3.60 16.94 -13.79
C ASP A 363 -4.03 16.30 -12.46
N ILE A 364 -3.81 14.99 -12.35
CA ILE A 364 -4.17 14.16 -11.20
C ILE A 364 -2.95 13.34 -10.82
N ILE A 365 -2.47 13.53 -9.59
CA ILE A 365 -1.34 12.78 -9.04
C ILE A 365 -1.84 11.98 -7.85
N LEU A 366 -1.65 10.65 -7.93
CA LEU A 366 -1.99 9.76 -6.84
C LEU A 366 -0.73 9.03 -6.40
N ASP A 367 -0.30 9.23 -5.15
CA ASP A 367 0.84 8.50 -4.61
C ASP A 367 0.43 7.43 -3.60
N ILE A 368 1.20 6.34 -3.57
CA ILE A 368 0.93 5.17 -2.74
C ILE A 368 2.20 4.76 -2.02
N ALA A 369 2.10 4.66 -0.70
CA ALA A 369 3.26 4.35 0.12
C ALA A 369 2.94 3.54 1.38
N THR A 370 3.85 2.66 1.74
CA THR A 370 4.01 2.14 3.11
C THR A 370 4.73 3.20 3.92
N LEU A 371 4.00 4.27 4.33
CA LEU A 371 4.67 5.49 4.77
C LEU A 371 4.87 5.57 6.27
N THR A 372 3.80 5.37 7.06
CA THR A 372 3.87 5.64 8.50
C THR A 372 3.36 4.49 9.37
N GLY A 373 4.06 4.24 10.47
CA GLY A 373 3.53 3.33 11.51
C GLY A 373 2.27 3.90 12.18
N ALA A 374 2.13 5.22 12.22
CA ALA A 374 0.99 5.93 12.79
C ALA A 374 -0.31 5.67 12.03
N GLN A 375 -0.27 5.41 10.71
CA GLN A 375 -1.43 5.01 9.95
C GLN A 375 -2.09 3.76 10.56
N GLY A 376 -1.30 2.78 10.96
CA GLY A 376 -1.83 1.56 11.58
C GLY A 376 -2.47 1.79 12.95
N ILE A 377 -2.07 2.84 13.66
CA ILE A 377 -2.70 3.27 14.92
C ILE A 377 -4.01 3.99 14.62
N ALA A 378 -4.03 4.86 13.61
CA ALA A 378 -5.19 5.70 13.28
C ALA A 378 -6.33 4.90 12.62
N THR A 379 -6.05 4.09 11.58
CA THR A 379 -7.07 3.41 10.78
C THR A 379 -6.99 1.87 10.84
N GLY A 380 -6.01 1.34 11.59
CA GLY A 380 -5.86 -0.10 11.82
C GLY A 380 -5.21 -0.85 10.66
N LYS A 381 -5.30 -2.18 10.71
CA LYS A 381 -4.59 -3.08 9.78
C LYS A 381 -5.34 -3.35 8.47
N TYR A 382 -6.58 -2.93 8.35
CA TYR A 382 -7.43 -3.28 7.22
C TYR A 382 -7.85 -2.10 6.37
N HIS A 383 -7.73 -0.88 6.89
CA HIS A 383 -8.02 0.33 6.16
C HIS A 383 -6.72 1.08 5.89
N ALA A 384 -6.40 1.30 4.63
CA ALA A 384 -5.39 2.29 4.27
C ALA A 384 -5.89 3.68 4.65
N ALA A 385 -4.98 4.64 4.79
CA ALA A 385 -5.38 6.02 4.99
C ALA A 385 -5.38 6.77 3.65
N VAL A 386 -6.38 7.63 3.42
CA VAL A 386 -6.40 8.57 2.30
C VAL A 386 -6.28 9.98 2.81
N LEU A 387 -5.42 10.77 2.18
CA LEU A 387 -5.23 12.19 2.38
C LEU A 387 -5.22 12.89 1.02
N THR A 388 -5.99 13.95 0.85
CA THR A 388 -6.15 14.61 -0.44
C THR A 388 -6.56 16.06 -0.27
N ASN A 389 -6.25 16.90 -1.26
CA ASN A 389 -6.71 18.28 -1.37
C ASN A 389 -8.13 18.40 -1.97
N SER A 390 -8.80 17.26 -2.28
CA SER A 390 -10.13 17.24 -2.90
C SER A 390 -11.11 16.37 -2.12
N ALA A 391 -12.15 16.98 -1.55
CA ALA A 391 -13.22 16.26 -0.86
C ALA A 391 -13.98 15.27 -1.77
N GLU A 392 -14.11 15.59 -3.05
CA GLU A 392 -14.74 14.70 -4.03
C GLU A 392 -13.92 13.43 -4.22
N TRP A 393 -12.59 13.55 -4.36
CA TRP A 393 -11.70 12.42 -4.52
C TRP A 393 -11.56 11.60 -3.24
N GLU A 394 -11.63 12.23 -2.05
CA GLU A 394 -11.71 11.52 -0.78
C GLU A 394 -12.92 10.58 -0.76
N ALA A 395 -14.11 11.12 -1.07
CA ALA A 395 -15.34 10.35 -1.10
C ALA A 395 -15.29 9.23 -2.17
N ALA A 396 -14.72 9.52 -3.35
CA ALA A 396 -14.54 8.55 -4.42
C ALA A 396 -13.62 7.39 -4.02
N CYS A 397 -12.49 7.67 -3.35
CA CYS A 397 -11.56 6.66 -2.84
C CYS A 397 -12.24 5.74 -1.81
N VAL A 398 -12.98 6.31 -0.85
CA VAL A 398 -13.72 5.51 0.15
C VAL A 398 -14.77 4.62 -0.52
N LYS A 399 -15.51 5.15 -1.49
CA LYS A 399 -16.51 4.40 -2.26
C LYS A 399 -15.86 3.26 -3.05
N ALA A 400 -14.79 3.56 -3.80
CA ALA A 400 -14.06 2.58 -4.59
C ALA A 400 -13.48 1.47 -3.71
N GLY A 401 -12.87 1.83 -2.56
CA GLY A 401 -12.33 0.86 -1.60
C GLY A 401 -13.39 -0.11 -1.07
N ARG A 402 -14.59 0.39 -0.79
CA ARG A 402 -15.72 -0.48 -0.38
C ARG A 402 -16.19 -1.40 -1.50
N GLN A 403 -16.20 -0.91 -2.75
CA GLN A 403 -16.62 -1.70 -3.91
C GLN A 403 -15.61 -2.80 -4.28
N CYS A 404 -14.32 -2.51 -4.18
CA CYS A 404 -13.27 -3.46 -4.57
C CYS A 404 -12.74 -4.30 -3.39
N GLY A 405 -13.18 -4.03 -2.15
CA GLY A 405 -12.73 -4.76 -0.97
C GLY A 405 -11.35 -4.35 -0.45
N ASP A 406 -10.78 -3.25 -0.97
CA ASP A 406 -9.51 -2.65 -0.54
C ASP A 406 -9.80 -1.35 0.21
N LEU A 407 -10.05 -1.47 1.51
CA LEU A 407 -10.68 -0.45 2.31
C LEU A 407 -9.75 0.72 2.60
N VAL A 408 -10.29 1.94 2.53
CA VAL A 408 -9.59 3.18 2.92
C VAL A 408 -10.43 4.01 3.88
N HIS A 409 -9.77 4.87 4.67
CA HIS A 409 -10.40 5.80 5.60
C HIS A 409 -9.69 7.16 5.52
N PRO A 410 -10.44 8.29 5.50
CA PRO A 410 -9.87 9.62 5.45
C PRO A 410 -9.01 9.99 6.65
N LEU A 411 -7.97 10.79 6.41
CA LEU A 411 -7.20 11.51 7.42
C LEU A 411 -7.38 13.02 7.24
N VAL A 412 -6.98 13.77 8.26
CA VAL A 412 -7.12 15.23 8.28
C VAL A 412 -6.14 15.88 7.30
N PHE A 413 -6.66 16.61 6.30
CA PHE A 413 -5.89 17.49 5.43
C PHE A 413 -6.04 18.93 5.92
N CYS A 414 -5.02 19.45 6.62
CA CYS A 414 -5.04 20.81 7.21
C CYS A 414 -3.61 21.37 7.25
N PRO A 415 -3.08 21.82 6.08
CA PRO A 415 -1.71 22.33 5.98
C PRO A 415 -1.42 23.45 6.97
N GLU A 416 -2.35 24.37 7.16
CA GLU A 416 -2.22 25.56 8.00
C GLU A 416 -2.03 25.25 9.50
N LEU A 417 -2.43 24.07 9.97
CA LEU A 417 -2.24 23.64 11.35
C LEU A 417 -1.06 22.68 11.55
N HIS A 418 -0.70 21.91 10.51
CA HIS A 418 0.25 20.82 10.68
C HIS A 418 1.59 21.05 9.97
N PHE A 419 1.64 21.89 8.90
CA PHE A 419 2.88 22.03 8.12
C PHE A 419 3.98 22.81 8.83
N CYS A 420 3.63 23.67 9.80
CA CYS A 420 4.60 24.41 10.62
C CYS A 420 5.56 23.48 11.41
N GLU A 421 5.19 22.23 11.62
CA GLU A 421 6.04 21.21 12.27
C GLU A 421 7.35 20.90 11.50
N PHE A 422 7.43 21.28 10.22
CA PHE A 422 8.60 21.03 9.38
C PHE A 422 9.61 22.19 9.33
N THR A 423 9.45 23.21 10.15
CA THR A 423 10.31 24.42 10.15
C THR A 423 11.78 24.06 10.37
N SER A 424 12.65 24.55 9.49
CA SER A 424 14.11 24.49 9.59
C SER A 424 14.71 25.88 9.71
N ALA A 425 15.85 25.99 10.38
CA ALA A 425 16.63 27.23 10.43
C ALA A 425 17.62 27.38 9.28
N VAL A 426 17.87 26.31 8.52
CA VAL A 426 18.99 26.23 7.53
C VAL A 426 18.56 25.72 6.17
N ALA A 427 17.32 25.25 6.03
CA ALA A 427 16.72 24.76 4.79
C ALA A 427 15.27 25.23 4.70
N ASP A 428 14.60 24.98 3.57
CA ASP A 428 13.19 25.31 3.42
C ASP A 428 12.31 24.54 4.41
N MET A 429 12.71 23.29 4.75
CA MET A 429 12.00 22.45 5.70
C MET A 429 12.86 21.31 6.24
N LYS A 430 12.40 20.67 7.33
CA LYS A 430 12.92 19.37 7.81
C LYS A 430 12.17 18.22 7.16
N ASN A 431 12.74 17.01 7.17
CA ASN A 431 12.03 15.84 6.63
C ASN A 431 11.11 15.15 7.66
N SER A 432 11.19 15.50 8.94
CA SER A 432 10.37 14.90 10.00
C SER A 432 9.91 15.97 10.99
N VAL A 433 8.70 15.78 11.53
CA VAL A 433 8.08 16.68 12.49
C VAL A 433 8.81 16.69 13.85
N ALA A 434 8.71 17.80 14.58
CA ALA A 434 9.23 17.92 15.93
C ALA A 434 8.34 17.17 16.94
N ASP A 435 7.02 17.36 16.86
CA ASP A 435 6.03 16.69 17.69
C ASP A 435 5.50 15.41 16.98
N ARG A 436 5.87 14.26 17.53
CA ARG A 436 5.44 12.97 16.99
C ARG A 436 4.03 12.54 17.40
N ASP A 437 3.41 13.26 18.28
CA ASP A 437 2.03 13.01 18.71
C ASP A 437 1.01 13.83 17.91
N ASN A 438 1.49 14.80 17.07
CA ASN A 438 0.65 15.63 16.21
C ASN A 438 0.45 14.99 14.82
N SER A 439 -0.57 14.16 14.70
CA SER A 439 -1.05 13.56 13.42
C SER A 439 0.06 13.13 12.44
N PRO A 440 0.97 12.20 12.80
CA PRO A 440 2.17 11.91 11.99
C PRO A 440 1.89 11.43 10.57
N SER A 441 0.75 10.75 10.34
CA SER A 441 0.37 10.28 8.99
C SER A 441 -0.07 11.45 8.10
N SER A 442 -0.88 12.39 8.64
CA SER A 442 -1.25 13.62 7.92
C SER A 442 -0.01 14.48 7.62
N CYS A 443 0.86 14.69 8.62
CA CYS A 443 2.11 15.42 8.42
C CYS A 443 2.99 14.81 7.33
N ALA A 444 3.11 13.48 7.30
CA ALA A 444 3.91 12.80 6.27
C ALA A 444 3.37 13.04 4.85
N GLY A 445 2.04 12.96 4.66
CA GLY A 445 1.41 13.29 3.39
C GLY A 445 1.52 14.77 3.04
N LEU A 446 1.34 15.68 4.00
CA LEU A 446 1.50 17.13 3.78
C LEU A 446 2.93 17.51 3.36
N PHE A 447 3.96 16.80 3.87
CA PHE A 447 5.32 16.98 3.37
C PHE A 447 5.38 16.72 1.86
N ILE A 448 4.78 15.62 1.37
CA ILE A 448 4.74 15.29 -0.06
C ILE A 448 3.97 16.37 -0.84
N ALA A 449 2.77 16.73 -0.39
CA ALA A 449 1.93 17.74 -1.03
C ALA A 449 2.63 19.10 -1.13
N SER A 450 3.45 19.47 -0.14
CA SER A 450 4.19 20.73 -0.15
C SER A 450 5.15 20.87 -1.32
N HIS A 451 5.62 19.76 -1.90
CA HIS A 451 6.52 19.76 -3.07
C HIS A 451 5.77 19.98 -4.40
N LEU A 452 4.45 19.85 -4.40
CA LEU A 452 3.57 20.35 -5.46
C LEU A 452 3.20 21.83 -5.24
N GLY A 453 3.06 22.24 -3.98
CA GLY A 453 2.46 23.50 -3.53
C GLY A 453 1.03 23.25 -3.04
N PHE A 454 0.65 23.90 -1.95
CA PHE A 454 -0.74 23.76 -1.43
C PHE A 454 -1.77 24.53 -2.27
N ASP A 455 -1.30 25.38 -3.18
CA ASP A 455 -2.06 26.14 -4.18
C ASP A 455 -2.04 25.48 -5.57
N TRP A 456 -1.42 24.31 -5.72
CA TRP A 456 -1.43 23.57 -6.98
C TRP A 456 -2.87 23.24 -7.40
N PRO A 457 -3.27 23.61 -8.65
CA PRO A 457 -4.67 23.51 -9.09
C PRO A 457 -5.12 22.08 -9.42
N GLY A 458 -4.20 21.13 -9.51
CA GLY A 458 -4.49 19.73 -9.78
C GLY A 458 -5.00 18.97 -8.55
N VAL A 459 -5.39 17.73 -8.77
CA VAL A 459 -5.83 16.83 -7.71
C VAL A 459 -4.66 15.98 -7.23
N TRP A 460 -4.37 16.07 -5.94
CA TRP A 460 -3.42 15.18 -5.29
C TRP A 460 -4.13 14.24 -4.32
N VAL A 461 -3.79 12.94 -4.40
CA VAL A 461 -4.30 11.90 -3.52
C VAL A 461 -3.13 11.09 -2.99
N HIS A 462 -3.01 10.99 -1.68
CA HIS A 462 -2.04 10.14 -1.00
C HIS A 462 -2.74 8.94 -0.33
N LEU A 463 -2.21 7.74 -0.58
CA LEU A 463 -2.65 6.52 0.08
C LEU A 463 -1.53 5.96 0.96
N ASP A 464 -1.67 6.07 2.29
CA ASP A 464 -0.77 5.40 3.24
C ASP A 464 -1.26 3.97 3.51
N ILE A 465 -0.51 3.01 2.98
CA ILE A 465 -0.83 1.58 3.05
C ILE A 465 0.07 0.80 4.03
N ALA A 466 0.76 1.48 4.94
CA ALA A 466 1.78 0.88 5.81
C ALA A 466 1.26 -0.34 6.57
N ALA A 467 0.18 -0.21 7.34
CA ALA A 467 -0.31 -1.32 8.14
C ALA A 467 -1.00 -2.43 7.32
N PRO A 468 -1.84 -2.14 6.29
CA PRO A 468 -2.39 -3.17 5.44
C PRO A 468 -1.34 -4.07 4.78
N VAL A 469 -0.24 -3.50 4.29
CA VAL A 469 0.86 -4.26 3.68
C VAL A 469 1.60 -5.13 4.71
N HIS A 470 1.86 -4.59 5.89
CA HIS A 470 2.59 -5.31 6.96
C HIS A 470 1.73 -6.29 7.75
N ALA A 471 0.41 -6.18 7.76
CA ALA A 471 -0.49 -7.07 8.48
C ALA A 471 -0.46 -8.53 7.97
N VAL A 472 0.03 -8.75 6.76
CA VAL A 472 0.04 -10.05 6.10
C VAL A 472 1.32 -10.82 6.42
N ARG A 473 1.45 -11.36 7.61
CA ARG A 473 2.32 -12.53 7.79
C ARG A 473 1.57 -13.76 7.29
N PRO A 474 2.14 -14.59 6.39
CA PRO A 474 1.70 -15.95 6.25
C PRO A 474 2.05 -16.65 7.57
N GLN A 475 1.13 -16.69 8.51
CA GLN A 475 1.26 -17.62 9.62
C GLN A 475 1.25 -19.01 9.00
N GLY A 476 2.43 -19.64 8.96
CA GLY A 476 2.53 -21.04 8.64
C GLY A 476 1.57 -21.79 9.56
N VAL A 477 0.64 -22.50 8.96
CA VAL A 477 -0.12 -23.55 9.64
C VAL A 477 0.88 -24.65 10.00
N THR A 478 1.58 -24.46 11.11
CA THR A 478 2.26 -25.50 11.89
C THR A 478 2.63 -24.91 13.25
N GLY A 479 1.79 -25.13 14.18
CA GLY A 479 2.10 -24.87 15.57
C GLY A 479 1.05 -25.52 16.42
N ARG A 480 1.23 -26.81 16.72
CA ARG A 480 0.69 -27.32 17.98
C ARG A 480 1.04 -26.28 19.05
N PRO A 481 0.13 -25.90 19.95
CA PRO A 481 0.49 -24.98 21.03
C PRO A 481 1.71 -25.56 21.75
N ARG A 482 2.80 -24.78 21.80
CA ARG A 482 3.92 -25.11 22.67
C ARG A 482 3.34 -25.22 24.08
N LYS A 483 3.42 -26.40 24.67
CA LYS A 483 3.27 -26.56 26.12
C LYS A 483 4.27 -25.59 26.78
N GLN A 484 3.74 -24.55 27.41
CA GLN A 484 4.54 -23.75 28.31
C GLN A 484 5.13 -24.68 29.37
N GLN A 485 6.46 -24.76 29.42
CA GLN A 485 7.13 -25.25 30.59
C GLN A 485 6.74 -24.34 31.75
N ARG A 486 6.01 -24.89 32.71
CA ARG A 486 5.74 -24.27 33.99
C ARG A 486 7.07 -24.11 34.70
N GLY A 487 7.55 -22.88 34.81
CA GLY A 487 8.43 -22.47 35.90
C GLY A 487 7.56 -22.14 37.12
N ASP A 488 7.87 -22.78 38.23
CA ASP A 488 7.25 -22.58 39.51
C ASP A 488 7.19 -21.11 39.92
N GLN A 489 6.01 -20.53 40.01
CA GLN A 489 5.68 -19.37 40.85
C GLN A 489 4.28 -19.56 41.42
N GLY A 490 4.21 -19.40 42.75
CA GLY A 490 3.06 -19.68 43.57
C GLY A 490 1.79 -18.88 43.26
N PRO A 491 0.67 -19.18 43.94
CA PRO A 491 -0.66 -18.76 43.52
C PRO A 491 -0.89 -17.28 43.80
N GLN A 492 -1.09 -16.50 42.72
CA GLN A 492 -1.73 -15.18 42.80
C GLN A 492 -3.22 -15.30 42.50
N ALA A 493 -4.00 -14.64 43.34
CA ALA A 493 -5.46 -14.64 43.34
C ALA A 493 -6.03 -14.19 41.98
N GLN A 494 -7.02 -14.92 41.48
CA GLN A 494 -7.80 -14.59 40.27
C GLN A 494 -8.79 -13.47 40.61
N ASP A 495 -8.73 -12.39 39.83
CA ASP A 495 -9.76 -11.36 39.75
C ASP A 495 -10.84 -11.80 38.72
N PRO A 496 -12.11 -11.98 39.09
CA PRO A 496 -13.13 -12.56 38.21
C PRO A 496 -13.88 -11.53 37.32
N GLY A 497 -13.27 -10.40 36.94
CA GLY A 497 -14.01 -9.31 36.29
C GLY A 497 -13.50 -8.76 34.97
N ARG A 498 -12.45 -9.30 34.34
CA ARG A 498 -11.93 -8.75 33.07
C ARG A 498 -12.31 -9.62 31.88
N PRO A 499 -13.08 -9.10 30.89
CA PRO A 499 -13.31 -9.83 29.66
C PRO A 499 -12.01 -9.97 28.86
N GLN A 500 -11.72 -11.18 28.44
CA GLN A 500 -10.58 -11.48 27.57
C GLN A 500 -10.75 -10.83 26.20
N PRO A 501 -9.70 -10.19 25.62
CA PRO A 501 -9.77 -9.70 24.25
C PRO A 501 -9.89 -10.88 23.28
N PRO A 502 -10.74 -10.77 22.24
CA PRO A 502 -10.88 -11.82 21.23
C PRO A 502 -9.57 -12.08 20.49
N PRO A 503 -9.31 -13.31 20.01
CA PRO A 503 -8.08 -13.67 19.34
C PRO A 503 -7.86 -12.81 18.09
N THR A 504 -6.69 -12.19 17.99
CA THR A 504 -6.27 -11.36 16.86
C THR A 504 -6.17 -12.20 15.58
N LEU A 505 -7.15 -12.04 14.72
CA LEU A 505 -7.22 -12.67 13.41
C LEU A 505 -6.43 -11.84 12.40
N GLY A 506 -5.22 -12.27 12.07
CA GLY A 506 -4.41 -11.69 10.99
C GLY A 506 -5.02 -12.03 9.62
N LEU A 507 -5.54 -11.05 8.92
CA LEU A 507 -6.11 -11.20 7.59
C LEU A 507 -5.23 -10.53 6.50
N PRO A 508 -5.25 -11.03 5.25
CA PRO A 508 -4.36 -10.58 4.20
C PRO A 508 -4.84 -9.30 3.50
N TRP A 509 -3.89 -8.49 3.10
CA TRP A 509 -4.03 -7.29 2.29
C TRP A 509 -4.22 -7.62 0.81
N ALA A 510 -5.11 -6.89 0.14
CA ALA A 510 -5.16 -6.78 -1.32
C ALA A 510 -4.44 -5.48 -1.71
N PRO A 511 -3.56 -5.47 -2.73
CA PRO A 511 -2.93 -4.24 -3.16
C PRO A 511 -3.96 -3.25 -3.72
N PRO A 512 -3.68 -1.94 -3.65
CA PRO A 512 -4.55 -0.86 -4.14
C PRO A 512 -4.90 -0.92 -5.63
N SER A 513 -4.33 -1.87 -6.38
CA SER A 513 -4.64 -2.08 -7.80
C SER A 513 -6.14 -2.20 -8.13
N ALA A 514 -6.95 -2.58 -7.15
CA ALA A 514 -8.40 -2.65 -7.31
C ALA A 514 -9.11 -1.30 -7.20
N LEU A 515 -8.53 -0.32 -6.50
CA LEU A 515 -9.08 1.04 -6.39
C LEU A 515 -9.13 1.77 -7.74
N PHE A 516 -8.23 1.41 -8.66
CA PHE A 516 -8.08 2.10 -9.94
C PHE A 516 -8.99 1.58 -11.07
N ALA A 517 -9.60 0.43 -10.88
CA ALA A 517 -10.53 -0.12 -11.87
C ALA A 517 -11.93 0.50 -11.81
N ALA A 518 -12.30 1.17 -10.73
CA ALA A 518 -13.58 1.87 -10.59
C ALA A 518 -13.42 3.31 -11.06
N ARG A 519 -13.97 3.65 -12.23
CA ARG A 519 -13.99 5.02 -12.75
C ARG A 519 -14.79 5.94 -11.82
N PRO A 520 -14.24 7.06 -11.35
CA PRO A 520 -15.02 8.28 -11.23
C PRO A 520 -15.08 8.94 -12.62
N HIS A 521 -16.25 9.18 -13.16
CA HIS A 521 -16.46 10.21 -14.16
C HIS A 521 -16.81 11.49 -13.40
N PRO A 522 -15.92 12.45 -13.23
CA PRO A 522 -16.31 13.81 -13.05
C PRO A 522 -16.04 14.56 -14.37
N ARG A 523 -17.08 15.14 -14.96
CA ARG A 523 -16.89 16.31 -15.79
C ARG A 523 -16.32 17.40 -14.89
N PRO A 524 -15.26 18.14 -15.29
CA PRO A 524 -14.82 19.29 -14.54
C PRO A 524 -15.95 20.33 -14.56
N LEU A 525 -16.61 20.52 -13.44
CA LEU A 525 -17.37 21.74 -13.21
C LEU A 525 -16.35 22.85 -13.10
N ARG A 526 -16.39 23.79 -14.05
CA ARG A 526 -15.69 25.07 -13.93
C ARG A 526 -16.18 25.74 -12.66
N ALA A 527 -15.31 25.80 -11.66
CA ALA A 527 -15.50 26.56 -10.44
C ALA A 527 -15.29 28.05 -10.78
N HIS A 528 -16.29 28.66 -11.42
CA HIS A 528 -16.51 30.09 -11.41
C HIS A 528 -17.99 30.29 -11.13
N GLU A 529 -18.24 30.92 -9.98
CA GLU A 529 -19.53 31.38 -9.45
C GLU A 529 -20.04 30.56 -8.26
N ALA A 530 -19.48 30.85 -7.08
CA ALA A 530 -20.23 31.13 -5.84
C ALA A 530 -19.25 31.29 -4.67
N LEU A 531 -19.41 32.41 -4.02
CA LEU A 531 -18.84 32.87 -2.77
C LEU A 531 -17.64 33.80 -2.93
N GLY A 532 -17.96 35.07 -3.23
CA GLY A 532 -17.11 36.21 -3.00
C GLY A 532 -16.90 36.45 -1.50
N VAL A 533 -15.79 35.98 -0.98
CA VAL A 533 -15.12 36.53 0.20
C VAL A 533 -13.63 36.39 -0.07
N PRO A 534 -12.87 37.49 -0.22
CA PRO A 534 -11.44 37.41 -0.33
C PRO A 534 -10.85 37.10 1.06
N LEU A 535 -10.32 35.90 1.25
CA LEU A 535 -9.42 35.61 2.36
C LEU A 535 -8.10 36.35 2.11
N ARG A 536 -7.99 37.56 2.66
CA ARG A 536 -6.71 38.24 2.83
C ARG A 536 -5.97 37.51 3.96
N CYS A 537 -4.86 36.89 3.66
CA CYS A 537 -3.84 36.53 4.66
C CYS A 537 -3.45 37.81 5.43
N PRO A 538 -3.30 37.75 6.75
CA PRO A 538 -2.69 38.84 7.49
C PRO A 538 -1.25 39.01 6.99
N PRO A 539 -0.76 40.26 6.82
CA PRO A 539 0.61 40.50 6.39
C PRO A 539 1.58 39.96 7.45
N THR A 540 2.61 39.30 7.01
CA THR A 540 3.80 38.98 7.80
C THR A 540 4.28 40.23 8.53
N PRO A 541 4.62 40.16 9.84
CA PRO A 541 5.21 41.27 10.52
C PRO A 541 6.55 41.62 9.85
N GLY A 542 6.63 42.85 9.36
CA GLY A 542 7.85 43.43 8.83
C GLY A 542 8.92 43.53 9.91
N PRO A 543 10.19 43.66 9.52
CA PRO A 543 11.28 43.81 10.48
C PRO A 543 11.06 45.08 11.35
N PRO A 544 11.53 45.08 12.61
CA PRO A 544 11.33 46.19 13.52
C PRO A 544 11.99 47.48 12.96
N PRO A 545 11.39 48.63 13.21
CA PRO A 545 11.91 49.90 12.70
C PRO A 545 13.30 50.20 13.26
N GLN A 546 14.24 50.52 12.38
CA GLN A 546 15.55 51.05 12.74
C GLN A 546 15.38 52.43 13.38
N ALA A 547 16.01 52.61 14.52
CA ALA A 547 16.08 53.90 15.19
C ALA A 547 16.86 54.92 14.33
N PRO A 548 16.53 56.20 14.36
CA PRO A 548 17.19 57.23 13.58
C PRO A 548 18.62 57.45 14.05
N LEU A 549 19.57 57.46 13.09
CA LEU A 549 20.94 57.89 13.30
C LEU A 549 20.97 59.37 13.61
N ALA A 550 21.49 59.74 14.78
CA ALA A 550 21.84 61.08 15.12
C ALA A 550 23.18 61.44 14.47
N ASP A 551 23.16 62.58 13.80
CA ASP A 551 24.31 63.30 13.22
C ASP A 551 25.29 63.72 14.32
N ALA A 552 26.57 63.43 14.20
CA ALA A 552 27.64 64.16 14.87
C ALA A 552 29.02 63.91 14.21
N GLY A 553 29.49 64.87 13.47
CA GLY A 553 30.72 65.62 13.70
C GLY A 553 32.06 64.86 13.45
N GLU A 554 32.71 65.28 12.40
CA GLU A 554 34.14 65.11 12.15
C GLU A 554 35.04 65.50 13.35
N VAL A 555 36.03 64.68 13.68
CA VAL A 555 37.36 65.09 14.13
C VAL A 555 38.42 64.05 13.77
N VAL A 556 39.49 64.49 13.12
CA VAL A 556 40.70 63.79 12.64
C VAL A 556 41.80 63.85 13.71
N PRO A 557 42.95 63.19 13.53
CA PRO A 557 43.50 62.09 14.33
C PRO A 557 44.66 62.48 15.23
N GLU A 558 45.12 61.59 16.11
CA GLU A 558 46.55 61.50 16.47
C GLU A 558 46.95 60.19 17.18
N ASP A 559 47.98 59.63 16.67
CA ASP A 559 49.05 58.78 17.16
C ASP A 559 49.03 58.03 18.50
N GLY A 560 49.53 56.81 18.41
CA GLY A 560 50.58 56.36 19.31
C GLY A 560 50.30 55.18 20.24
N GLY A 561 50.97 54.04 19.97
CA GLY A 561 51.57 53.26 21.06
C GLY A 561 50.92 51.98 21.49
N GLY A 562 51.39 50.93 21.03
CA GLY A 562 52.07 49.77 21.56
C GLY A 562 51.53 48.96 22.75
N VAL A 563 51.74 47.65 22.63
CA VAL A 563 52.08 46.64 23.65
C VAL A 563 50.92 45.82 24.27
N GLY A 564 51.01 44.54 24.08
CA GLY A 564 50.77 43.57 25.15
C GLY A 564 49.66 42.53 24.97
N ARG A 565 49.98 41.38 24.41
CA ARG A 565 49.23 40.14 24.70
C ARG A 565 49.58 39.61 26.10
N PRO A 566 48.69 38.97 26.81
CA PRO A 566 49.02 37.92 27.74
C PRO A 566 48.35 36.58 27.40
N PRO A 567 48.86 35.47 27.99
CA PRO A 567 48.75 34.16 27.43
C PRO A 567 47.67 33.27 28.09
N TRP A 568 47.37 32.21 27.37
CA TRP A 568 46.47 31.13 27.81
C TRP A 568 47.11 30.28 28.94
N PRO A 569 46.36 29.76 29.93
CA PRO A 569 46.83 28.72 30.82
C PRO A 569 46.55 27.32 30.31
N GLN A 570 47.58 26.48 30.29
CA GLN A 570 47.55 25.04 30.07
C GLN A 570 46.80 24.32 31.20
N ARG A 571 46.00 23.31 30.83
CA ARG A 571 45.52 22.33 31.83
C ARG A 571 46.36 21.07 31.80
N LYS A 572 46.83 20.71 32.99
CA LYS A 572 47.58 19.52 33.31
C LYS A 572 46.73 18.25 33.16
N VAL A 573 47.37 17.26 32.58
CA VAL A 573 47.00 15.85 32.61
C VAL A 573 47.32 15.28 34.01
N LEU A 574 46.38 14.60 34.62
CA LEU A 574 46.68 13.64 35.69
C LEU A 574 46.12 12.27 35.28
N ARG A 575 47.03 11.33 35.13
CA ARG A 575 46.80 9.87 35.15
C ARG A 575 46.60 9.40 36.58
N GLY A 576 45.85 8.36 36.75
CA GLY A 576 45.98 7.53 37.93
C GLY A 576 44.69 6.79 38.32
N GLY A 577 44.74 5.46 38.27
CA GLY A 577 43.91 4.54 38.97
C GLY A 577 42.88 3.81 38.12
#